data_409f545696ef3af6b66ae175e8967da2
#
_entry.id   409f545696ef3af6b66ae175e8967da2
#
_cell.length_a   1.000
_cell.length_b   1.000
_cell.length_c   1.000
_cell.angle_alpha   90.00
_cell.angle_beta   90.00
_cell.angle_gamma   90.00
#
_symmetry.space_group_name_H-M   'P 1'
#
loop_
_entity.id
_entity.type
_entity.pdbx_description
1 polymer ?
#
loop_
_entity_poly.entity_id
_entity_poly.type
_entity_poly.pdbx_seq_one_letter_code
_entity_poly.pdbx_strand_id
1 'polypeptide(L)'
;MLAGLCLVATGARADRAPSWTPLPHLYDGGTLTLADANGPSDVVPTPADVASAQLAAWARTSRQDGVAPSEPSRGSIPSRGKALLLSLALPGAGELALGAKGRATGFFITEGAIWTHFAWYTVAGNLRKNDYIEQAQLNAGVKIDSADDNYWRLVGVYERSSGSGAEAYEEDLRREARDLYPTDPAAQDAWVAERLPTGNSAWTWSDPNLRQSYRDTRERSNRAFDRAKYSFAAAILNRIVSVIDTQMLHRKMSREALGESEGRSLRLSALASPNGSGQLVLSRTF
;
A
#
# COMPACT_ATOMS: atom_id res chain seq x y z
N MET A 1 -4.12 21.22 -24.39
CA MET A 1 -4.50 21.81 -23.10
C MET A 1 -4.64 20.67 -22.12
N LEU A 2 -3.62 20.44 -21.32
CA LEU A 2 -3.59 19.44 -20.24
C LEU A 2 -3.93 20.18 -18.95
N ALA A 3 -5.12 19.94 -18.40
CA ALA A 3 -5.49 20.41 -17.08
C ALA A 3 -4.86 19.48 -16.03
N GLY A 4 -3.77 19.93 -15.42
CA GLY A 4 -3.18 19.30 -14.27
C GLY A 4 -4.07 19.51 -13.04
N LEU A 5 -4.56 18.43 -12.46
CA LEU A 5 -5.23 18.47 -11.16
C LEU A 5 -4.14 18.55 -10.07
N CYS A 6 -3.77 19.78 -9.69
CA CYS A 6 -2.98 20.07 -8.50
C CYS A 6 -3.92 20.05 -7.29
N LEU A 7 -3.84 19.03 -6.47
CA LEU A 7 -4.44 19.04 -5.13
C LEU A 7 -3.52 19.85 -4.21
N VAL A 8 -3.84 21.14 -4.07
CA VAL A 8 -3.21 22.01 -3.07
C VAL A 8 -3.90 21.74 -1.73
N ALA A 9 -3.21 21.08 -0.82
CA ALA A 9 -3.61 21.01 0.58
C ALA A 9 -3.26 22.36 1.23
N THR A 10 -4.25 23.25 1.32
CA THR A 10 -4.15 24.47 2.14
C THR A 10 -4.26 24.07 3.61
N GLY A 11 -3.16 24.26 4.36
CA GLY A 11 -3.15 24.16 5.80
C GLY A 11 -4.06 25.21 6.44
N ALA A 12 -5.18 24.78 6.97
CA ALA A 12 -5.99 25.58 7.87
C ALA A 12 -5.43 25.47 9.28
N ARG A 13 -5.04 26.59 9.84
CA ARG A 13 -4.64 26.78 11.23
C ARG A 13 -5.88 26.55 12.10
N ALA A 14 -5.87 25.51 12.89
CA ALA A 14 -6.95 25.21 13.84
C ALA A 14 -6.72 25.97 15.15
N ASP A 15 -7.34 27.12 15.27
CA ASP A 15 -7.72 27.68 16.57
C ASP A 15 -9.22 27.40 16.79
N ARG A 16 -9.50 26.65 17.84
CA ARG A 16 -10.74 26.30 18.53
C ARG A 16 -11.10 24.83 18.46
N ALA A 17 -10.99 24.21 19.63
CA ALA A 17 -11.60 22.93 19.91
C ALA A 17 -13.13 22.99 19.71
N PRO A 18 -13.76 22.14 18.93
CA PRO A 18 -15.19 22.01 18.89
C PRO A 18 -15.65 21.21 20.11
N SER A 19 -16.54 21.85 20.91
CA SER A 19 -17.33 21.18 21.93
C SER A 19 -18.20 20.11 21.27
N TRP A 20 -17.94 18.86 21.54
CA TRP A 20 -18.79 17.74 21.13
C TRP A 20 -20.06 17.73 21.96
N THR A 21 -21.13 18.26 21.42
CA THR A 21 -22.47 17.89 21.85
C THR A 21 -22.88 16.64 21.10
N PRO A 22 -23.33 15.57 21.78
CA PRO A 22 -23.86 14.41 21.09
C PRO A 22 -25.14 14.80 20.33
N LEU A 23 -25.17 14.63 19.04
CA LEU A 23 -26.39 14.73 18.24
C LEU A 23 -27.31 13.57 18.64
N PRO A 24 -28.58 13.83 19.10
CA PRO A 24 -29.51 12.76 19.36
C PRO A 24 -30.06 12.21 18.03
N HIS A 25 -29.98 10.89 17.90
CA HIS A 25 -30.85 10.03 17.09
C HIS A 25 -31.17 10.44 15.63
N LEU A 26 -30.27 10.09 14.74
CA LEU A 26 -30.62 9.73 13.37
C LEU A 26 -29.86 8.44 13.01
N TYR A 27 -30.15 7.37 13.73
CA TYR A 27 -29.75 6.03 13.36
C TYR A 27 -30.98 5.16 13.40
N ASP A 28 -31.76 5.21 12.30
CA ASP A 28 -32.77 4.21 12.03
C ASP A 28 -32.12 3.15 11.13
N GLY A 29 -31.85 2.03 11.71
CA GLY A 29 -31.90 0.66 11.24
C GLY A 29 -31.25 0.27 9.90
N GLY A 30 -30.17 0.90 9.45
CA GLY A 30 -29.36 0.35 8.36
C GLY A 30 -27.99 -0.03 8.91
N THR A 31 -27.82 -1.29 9.33
CA THR A 31 -26.50 -1.85 9.65
C THR A 31 -25.61 -1.84 8.40
N LEU A 32 -24.86 -0.74 8.22
CA LEU A 32 -23.57 -0.86 7.55
C LEU A 32 -22.68 -1.62 8.53
N THR A 33 -22.77 -2.94 8.51
CA THR A 33 -21.71 -3.78 9.04
C THR A 33 -20.46 -3.42 8.23
N LEU A 34 -19.63 -2.54 8.76
CA LEU A 34 -18.22 -2.56 8.44
C LEU A 34 -17.82 -4.02 8.67
N ALA A 35 -17.61 -4.76 7.58
CA ALA A 35 -17.15 -6.13 7.64
C ALA A 35 -15.99 -6.14 8.62
N ASP A 36 -16.17 -6.91 9.66
CA ASP A 36 -15.29 -7.08 10.79
C ASP A 36 -13.85 -7.24 10.24
N ALA A 37 -13.00 -6.25 10.49
CA ALA A 37 -11.60 -6.33 10.10
C ALA A 37 -10.86 -7.45 10.84
N ASN A 38 -11.58 -8.22 11.64
CA ASN A 38 -11.17 -9.38 12.42
C ASN A 38 -11.71 -10.72 11.88
N GLY A 39 -12.22 -10.78 10.65
CA GLY A 39 -12.53 -12.06 10.01
C GLY A 39 -11.28 -12.94 9.88
N PRO A 40 -11.43 -14.29 9.95
CA PRO A 40 -10.30 -15.24 10.04
C PRO A 40 -9.49 -15.39 8.74
N SER A 41 -9.49 -14.43 7.86
CA SER A 41 -8.69 -14.41 6.62
C SER A 41 -7.86 -13.13 6.53
N ASP A 42 -6.94 -12.96 7.49
CA ASP A 42 -5.80 -12.04 7.37
C ASP A 42 -4.77 -12.54 6.31
N VAL A 43 -5.22 -13.24 5.28
CA VAL A 43 -4.38 -13.54 4.13
C VAL A 43 -4.23 -12.23 3.36
N VAL A 44 -3.19 -11.48 3.73
CA VAL A 44 -2.71 -10.35 2.92
C VAL A 44 -2.41 -10.93 1.54
N PRO A 45 -3.09 -10.49 0.47
CA PRO A 45 -2.75 -10.96 -0.86
C PRO A 45 -1.27 -10.63 -1.09
N THR A 46 -0.49 -11.66 -1.37
CA THR A 46 0.93 -11.46 -1.68
C THR A 46 1.05 -10.73 -3.02
N PRO A 47 2.17 -10.08 -3.31
CA PRO A 47 2.42 -9.52 -4.64
C PRO A 47 2.17 -10.55 -5.76
N ALA A 48 2.39 -11.84 -5.47
CA ALA A 48 2.10 -12.95 -6.38
C ALA A 48 0.58 -13.14 -6.57
N ASP A 49 -0.24 -12.98 -5.53
CA ASP A 49 -1.71 -13.09 -5.63
C ASP A 49 -2.29 -11.94 -6.45
N VAL A 50 -1.77 -10.71 -6.25
CA VAL A 50 -2.17 -9.55 -7.04
C VAL A 50 -1.75 -9.73 -8.50
N ALA A 51 -0.52 -10.18 -8.75
CA ALA A 51 -0.03 -10.43 -10.09
C ALA A 51 -0.81 -11.55 -10.78
N SER A 52 -1.17 -12.63 -10.06
CA SER A 52 -1.96 -13.74 -10.60
C SER A 52 -3.40 -13.31 -10.92
N ALA A 53 -4.02 -12.47 -10.08
CA ALA A 53 -5.34 -11.90 -10.33
C ALA A 53 -5.32 -10.96 -11.56
N GLN A 54 -4.27 -10.17 -11.73
CA GLN A 54 -4.07 -9.30 -12.91
C GLN A 54 -3.87 -10.12 -14.18
N LEU A 55 -3.06 -11.17 -14.14
CA LEU A 55 -2.86 -12.08 -15.27
C LEU A 55 -4.14 -12.82 -15.64
N ALA A 56 -4.95 -13.22 -14.65
CA ALA A 56 -6.24 -13.86 -14.88
C ALA A 56 -7.28 -12.87 -15.46
N ALA A 57 -7.27 -11.62 -15.03
CA ALA A 57 -8.12 -10.56 -15.59
C ALA A 57 -7.70 -10.25 -17.03
N TRP A 58 -6.40 -10.13 -17.30
CA TRP A 58 -5.86 -9.95 -18.65
C TRP A 58 -6.21 -11.11 -19.58
N ALA A 59 -6.08 -12.36 -19.12
CA ALA A 59 -6.41 -13.54 -19.91
C ALA A 59 -7.92 -13.62 -20.23
N ARG A 60 -8.79 -13.06 -19.39
CA ARG A 60 -10.25 -12.98 -19.65
C ARG A 60 -10.59 -11.92 -20.67
N THR A 61 -10.02 -10.71 -20.55
CA THR A 61 -10.21 -9.61 -21.51
C THR A 61 -9.62 -9.95 -22.89
N SER A 62 -8.48 -10.65 -22.95
CA SER A 62 -7.89 -11.08 -24.21
C SER A 62 -8.76 -12.08 -24.99
N ARG A 63 -9.67 -12.81 -24.32
CA ARG A 63 -10.61 -13.74 -24.97
C ARG A 63 -11.86 -13.04 -25.51
N GLN A 64 -12.25 -11.90 -24.93
CA GLN A 64 -13.42 -11.14 -25.37
C GLN A 64 -13.17 -10.28 -26.61
N ASP A 65 -11.90 -9.94 -26.89
CA ASP A 65 -11.53 -9.20 -28.11
C ASP A 65 -11.66 -10.05 -29.41
N GLY A 66 -12.17 -11.26 -29.33
CA GLY A 66 -12.52 -12.08 -30.49
C GLY A 66 -13.81 -11.69 -31.24
N VAL A 67 -14.51 -10.64 -30.80
CA VAL A 67 -15.58 -9.99 -31.56
C VAL A 67 -14.93 -9.17 -32.65
N ALA A 68 -15.27 -9.44 -33.91
CA ALA A 68 -14.71 -8.84 -35.11
C ALA A 68 -14.51 -7.33 -34.92
N PRO A 69 -13.30 -6.80 -35.22
CA PRO A 69 -13.04 -5.38 -35.13
C PRO A 69 -13.95 -4.65 -36.11
N SER A 70 -14.80 -3.75 -35.58
CA SER A 70 -15.33 -2.68 -36.43
C SER A 70 -14.11 -1.99 -37.07
N GLU A 71 -14.06 -1.97 -38.42
CA GLU A 71 -12.93 -1.46 -39.18
C GLU A 71 -12.44 -0.14 -38.57
N PRO A 72 -11.17 -0.05 -38.11
CA PRO A 72 -10.63 1.22 -37.68
C PRO A 72 -10.60 2.11 -38.91
N SER A 73 -11.23 3.27 -38.82
CA SER A 73 -10.97 4.35 -39.78
C SER A 73 -9.47 4.41 -40.00
N ARG A 74 -8.99 4.42 -41.23
CA ARG A 74 -7.57 4.41 -41.65
C ARG A 74 -6.78 5.61 -41.10
N GLY A 75 -6.79 5.76 -39.74
CA GLY A 75 -5.89 6.63 -39.02
C GLY A 75 -4.55 5.90 -38.89
N SER A 76 -3.46 6.59 -39.16
CA SER A 76 -2.11 6.06 -39.07
C SER A 76 -1.90 5.39 -37.69
N ILE A 77 -1.48 4.12 -37.66
CA ILE A 77 -1.10 3.41 -36.44
C ILE A 77 -0.11 4.30 -35.67
N PRO A 78 -0.35 4.64 -34.40
CA PRO A 78 0.59 5.42 -33.61
C PRO A 78 1.98 4.82 -33.64
N SER A 79 3.03 5.63 -33.69
CA SER A 79 4.39 5.09 -33.66
C SER A 79 4.60 4.23 -32.41
N ARG A 80 5.34 3.13 -32.56
CA ARG A 80 5.62 2.19 -31.47
C ARG A 80 6.10 2.89 -30.21
N GLY A 81 7.02 3.85 -30.34
CA GLY A 81 7.54 4.61 -29.18
C GLY A 81 6.45 5.40 -28.47
N LYS A 82 5.55 6.05 -29.21
CA LYS A 82 4.42 6.81 -28.63
C LYS A 82 3.47 5.90 -27.86
N ALA A 83 3.09 4.75 -28.42
CA ALA A 83 2.20 3.81 -27.76
C ALA A 83 2.82 3.24 -26.47
N LEU A 84 4.12 2.87 -26.49
CA LEU A 84 4.83 2.38 -25.30
C LEU A 84 4.96 3.45 -24.22
N LEU A 85 5.29 4.69 -24.58
CA LEU A 85 5.38 5.79 -23.60
C LEU A 85 4.02 6.08 -22.95
N LEU A 86 2.93 6.00 -23.71
CA LEU A 86 1.58 6.14 -23.17
C LEU A 86 1.27 5.05 -22.14
N SER A 87 1.59 3.78 -22.42
CA SER A 87 1.37 2.67 -21.48
C SER A 87 2.28 2.74 -20.25
N LEU A 88 3.49 3.30 -20.40
CA LEU A 88 4.38 3.53 -19.26
C LEU A 88 3.85 4.63 -18.33
N ALA A 89 3.31 5.71 -18.91
CA ALA A 89 2.74 6.81 -18.15
C ALA A 89 1.42 6.41 -17.49
N LEU A 90 0.53 5.76 -18.24
CA LEU A 90 -0.79 5.33 -17.78
C LEU A 90 -1.12 3.95 -18.40
N PRO A 91 -1.15 2.87 -17.59
CA PRO A 91 -1.50 1.53 -18.06
C PRO A 91 -2.85 1.54 -18.79
N GLY A 92 -2.88 0.97 -19.99
CA GLY A 92 -4.07 1.00 -20.84
C GLY A 92 -4.09 2.09 -21.90
N ALA A 93 -3.31 3.17 -21.74
CA ALA A 93 -3.34 4.29 -22.69
C ALA A 93 -2.72 3.94 -24.06
N GLY A 94 -1.72 3.08 -24.09
CA GLY A 94 -1.13 2.56 -25.33
C GLY A 94 -2.09 1.65 -26.07
N GLU A 95 -2.75 0.74 -25.37
CA GLU A 95 -3.78 -0.16 -25.89
C GLU A 95 -4.98 0.65 -26.43
N LEU A 96 -5.37 1.70 -25.71
CA LEU A 96 -6.43 2.62 -26.18
C LEU A 96 -6.02 3.33 -27.47
N ALA A 97 -4.79 3.82 -27.53
CA ALA A 97 -4.27 4.48 -28.72
C ALA A 97 -4.17 3.54 -29.94
N LEU A 98 -3.98 2.23 -29.70
CA LEU A 98 -4.01 1.18 -30.71
C LEU A 98 -5.43 0.65 -31.01
N GLY A 99 -6.49 1.21 -30.38
CA GLY A 99 -7.88 0.84 -30.62
C GLY A 99 -8.38 -0.36 -29.81
N ALA A 100 -7.55 -0.99 -28.97
CA ALA A 100 -7.92 -2.14 -28.15
C ALA A 100 -8.67 -1.70 -26.86
N LYS A 101 -9.90 -1.18 -27.03
CA LYS A 101 -10.69 -0.59 -25.94
C LYS A 101 -10.94 -1.53 -24.78
N GLY A 102 -11.24 -2.81 -25.04
CA GLY A 102 -11.50 -3.80 -23.98
C GLY A 102 -10.28 -3.99 -23.08
N ARG A 103 -9.07 -4.12 -23.66
CA ARG A 103 -7.81 -4.24 -22.91
C ARG A 103 -7.50 -2.97 -22.14
N ALA A 104 -7.63 -1.81 -22.78
CA ALA A 104 -7.45 -0.50 -22.15
C ALA A 104 -8.34 -0.35 -20.91
N THR A 105 -9.62 -0.71 -21.02
CA THR A 105 -10.56 -0.67 -19.91
C THR A 105 -10.12 -1.59 -18.76
N GLY A 106 -9.63 -2.81 -19.06
CA GLY A 106 -9.09 -3.73 -18.06
C GLY A 106 -7.94 -3.10 -17.27
N PHE A 107 -6.98 -2.49 -17.95
CA PHE A 107 -5.85 -1.80 -17.29
C PHE A 107 -6.29 -0.59 -16.46
N PHE A 108 -7.24 0.21 -16.94
CA PHE A 108 -7.76 1.36 -16.19
C PHE A 108 -8.51 0.94 -14.93
N ILE A 109 -9.32 -0.12 -14.99
CA ILE A 109 -10.01 -0.66 -13.81
C ILE A 109 -8.99 -1.18 -12.80
N THR A 110 -7.98 -1.91 -13.25
CA THR A 110 -6.90 -2.40 -12.39
C THR A 110 -6.13 -1.28 -11.73
N GLU A 111 -5.75 -0.24 -12.48
CA GLU A 111 -5.06 0.93 -11.95
C GLU A 111 -5.93 1.67 -10.91
N GLY A 112 -7.22 1.86 -11.22
CA GLY A 112 -8.17 2.45 -10.28
C GLY A 112 -8.31 1.66 -8.99
N ALA A 113 -8.38 0.33 -9.08
CA ALA A 113 -8.44 -0.55 -7.90
C ALA A 113 -7.16 -0.47 -7.05
N ILE A 114 -5.98 -0.44 -7.68
CA ILE A 114 -4.68 -0.30 -6.99
C ILE A 114 -4.63 1.01 -6.20
N TRP A 115 -5.01 2.13 -6.82
CA TRP A 115 -4.97 3.43 -6.14
C TRP A 115 -6.05 3.57 -5.07
N THR A 116 -7.21 2.96 -5.25
CA THR A 116 -8.25 2.89 -4.22
C THR A 116 -7.77 2.10 -3.01
N HIS A 117 -7.13 0.95 -3.23
CA HIS A 117 -6.52 0.14 -2.19
C HIS A 117 -5.42 0.93 -1.44
N PHE A 118 -4.53 1.59 -2.17
CA PHE A 118 -3.50 2.46 -1.57
C PHE A 118 -4.10 3.53 -0.66
N ALA A 119 -5.07 4.29 -1.17
CA ALA A 119 -5.72 5.37 -0.42
C ALA A 119 -6.41 4.83 0.83
N TRP A 120 -7.17 3.73 0.70
CA TRP A 120 -7.86 3.09 1.81
C TRP A 120 -6.91 2.70 2.95
N TYR A 121 -5.83 1.97 2.62
CA TYR A 121 -4.89 1.53 3.65
C TYR A 121 -4.03 2.66 4.20
N THR A 122 -3.74 3.69 3.43
CA THR A 122 -3.07 4.90 3.93
C THR A 122 -3.95 5.63 4.96
N VAL A 123 -5.23 5.82 4.66
CA VAL A 123 -6.19 6.44 5.60
C VAL A 123 -6.34 5.57 6.84
N ALA A 124 -6.58 4.26 6.68
CA ALA A 124 -6.72 3.33 7.79
C ALA A 124 -5.46 3.27 8.68
N GLY A 125 -4.27 3.34 8.07
CA GLY A 125 -3.00 3.42 8.79
C GLY A 125 -2.89 4.69 9.63
N ASN A 126 -3.22 5.85 9.06
CA ASN A 126 -3.18 7.13 9.74
C ASN A 126 -4.19 7.22 10.90
N LEU A 127 -5.42 6.72 10.70
CA LEU A 127 -6.41 6.69 11.78
C LEU A 127 -5.89 5.87 12.97
N ARG A 128 -5.41 4.64 12.73
CA ARG A 128 -4.84 3.80 13.79
C ARG A 128 -3.57 4.40 14.40
N LYS A 129 -2.80 5.16 13.63
CA LYS A 129 -1.65 5.90 14.15
C LYS A 129 -2.10 6.93 15.18
N ASN A 130 -3.12 7.69 14.87
CA ASN A 130 -3.68 8.65 15.83
C ASN A 130 -4.24 7.95 17.06
N ASP A 131 -4.94 6.81 16.88
CA ASP A 131 -5.50 6.04 17.98
C ASP A 131 -4.42 5.56 18.96
N TYR A 132 -3.29 5.01 18.49
CA TYR A 132 -2.24 4.55 19.41
C TYR A 132 -1.48 5.72 20.05
N ILE A 133 -1.33 6.85 19.38
CA ILE A 133 -0.75 8.06 19.98
C ILE A 133 -1.64 8.54 21.12
N GLU A 134 -2.95 8.65 20.89
CA GLU A 134 -3.93 9.01 21.93
C GLU A 134 -3.92 8.02 23.11
N GLN A 135 -3.84 6.72 22.84
CA GLN A 135 -3.71 5.71 23.91
C GLN A 135 -2.45 5.93 24.75
N ALA A 136 -1.31 6.29 24.14
CA ALA A 136 -0.07 6.60 24.88
C ALA A 136 -0.23 7.89 25.70
N GLN A 137 -0.89 8.89 25.18
CA GLN A 137 -1.16 10.15 25.90
C GLN A 137 -2.07 9.91 27.12
N LEU A 138 -3.16 9.18 26.93
CA LEU A 138 -4.16 8.96 27.98
C LEU A 138 -3.66 7.97 29.06
N ASN A 139 -2.95 6.91 28.66
CA ASN A 139 -2.67 5.79 29.56
C ASN A 139 -1.20 5.66 29.98
N ALA A 140 -0.28 6.32 29.29
CA ALA A 140 1.14 6.34 29.63
C ALA A 140 1.68 7.73 29.97
N GLY A 141 0.84 8.77 29.90
CA GLY A 141 1.19 10.13 30.29
C GLY A 141 2.10 10.87 29.30
N VAL A 142 2.26 10.37 28.08
CA VAL A 142 2.98 11.06 26.98
C VAL A 142 2.26 12.37 26.67
N LYS A 143 3.00 13.47 26.48
CA LYS A 143 2.45 14.80 26.19
C LYS A 143 2.89 15.36 24.85
N ILE A 144 3.44 14.49 23.98
CA ILE A 144 3.80 14.83 22.60
C ILE A 144 2.87 14.10 21.64
N ASP A 145 2.59 14.72 20.50
CA ASP A 145 1.73 14.19 19.43
C ASP A 145 2.54 13.78 18.20
N SER A 146 3.83 14.13 18.15
CA SER A 146 4.72 13.86 17.05
C SER A 146 6.07 13.38 17.54
N ALA A 147 6.49 12.22 17.08
CA ALA A 147 7.81 11.64 17.26
C ALA A 147 8.11 10.66 16.12
N ASP A 148 9.35 10.19 16.05
CA ASP A 148 9.73 9.14 15.10
C ASP A 148 9.10 7.76 15.46
N ASP A 149 9.13 6.84 14.52
CA ASP A 149 8.54 5.52 14.72
C ASP A 149 9.29 4.70 15.79
N ASN A 150 10.59 4.94 15.97
CA ASN A 150 11.37 4.26 17.00
C ASN A 150 10.94 4.68 18.42
N TYR A 151 10.64 5.95 18.64
CA TYR A 151 10.11 6.41 19.93
C TYR A 151 8.79 5.69 20.25
N TRP A 152 7.84 5.66 19.32
CA TRP A 152 6.56 4.97 19.52
C TRP A 152 6.72 3.46 19.70
N ARG A 153 7.74 2.87 19.11
CA ARG A 153 8.10 1.46 19.35
C ARG A 153 8.57 1.26 20.79
N LEU A 154 9.44 2.13 21.28
CA LEU A 154 9.97 2.05 22.66
C LEU A 154 8.85 2.23 23.69
N VAL A 155 7.91 3.16 23.49
CA VAL A 155 6.72 3.32 24.34
C VAL A 155 5.91 2.02 24.46
N GLY A 156 5.85 1.21 23.41
CA GLY A 156 5.19 -0.08 23.47
C GLY A 156 6.04 -1.21 24.09
N VAL A 157 7.35 -1.15 23.94
CA VAL A 157 8.26 -2.20 24.44
C VAL A 157 8.42 -2.10 25.96
N TYR A 158 8.71 -0.90 26.47
CA TYR A 158 8.98 -0.69 27.90
C TYR A 158 7.75 -0.18 28.64
N GLU A 159 7.61 -0.59 29.90
CA GLU A 159 6.53 -0.11 30.75
C GLU A 159 6.70 1.37 31.11
N ARG A 160 7.99 1.78 31.30
CA ARG A 160 8.33 3.15 31.64
C ARG A 160 9.63 3.60 30.98
N SER A 161 9.77 4.90 30.77
CA SER A 161 10.98 5.46 30.19
C SER A 161 12.15 5.46 31.16
N SER A 162 11.89 5.72 32.46
CA SER A 162 12.94 5.89 33.48
C SER A 162 12.78 4.92 34.65
N GLY A 163 13.87 4.72 35.40
CA GLY A 163 13.94 3.84 36.55
C GLY A 163 14.79 2.60 36.30
N SER A 164 14.79 1.70 37.28
CA SER A 164 15.56 0.45 37.24
C SER A 164 14.68 -0.77 36.91
N GLY A 165 15.32 -1.84 36.44
CA GLY A 165 14.69 -3.11 36.12
C GLY A 165 14.36 -3.29 34.64
N ALA A 166 14.11 -4.52 34.24
CA ALA A 166 13.93 -4.91 32.84
C ALA A 166 12.73 -4.24 32.12
N GLU A 167 11.82 -3.66 32.88
CA GLU A 167 10.63 -2.95 32.37
C GLU A 167 10.90 -1.46 32.06
N ALA A 168 12.10 -0.94 32.40
CA ALA A 168 12.49 0.44 32.18
C ALA A 168 13.47 0.56 31.01
N TYR A 169 13.20 1.51 30.11
CA TYR A 169 14.10 1.80 28.98
C TYR A 169 15.46 2.33 29.44
N GLU A 170 15.49 3.11 30.54
CA GLU A 170 16.72 3.59 31.15
C GLU A 170 17.70 2.46 31.49
N GLU A 171 17.23 1.32 31.95
CA GLU A 171 18.12 0.20 32.29
C GLU A 171 18.83 -0.40 31.07
N ASP A 172 18.14 -0.44 29.93
CA ASP A 172 18.78 -0.85 28.67
C ASP A 172 19.80 0.17 28.18
N LEU A 173 19.49 1.48 28.30
CA LEU A 173 20.46 2.54 28.01
C LEU A 173 21.69 2.43 28.93
N ARG A 174 21.48 2.19 30.22
CA ARG A 174 22.60 2.01 31.17
C ARG A 174 23.43 0.77 30.86
N ARG A 175 22.81 -0.30 30.40
CA ARG A 175 23.54 -1.50 29.97
C ARG A 175 24.42 -1.20 28.77
N GLU A 176 23.88 -0.55 27.77
CA GLU A 176 24.62 -0.16 26.57
C GLU A 176 25.73 0.86 26.90
N ALA A 177 25.48 1.82 27.81
CA ALA A 177 26.48 2.78 28.26
C ALA A 177 27.66 2.09 28.99
N ARG A 178 27.39 1.07 29.81
CA ARG A 178 28.45 0.28 30.44
C ARG A 178 29.34 -0.45 29.44
N ASP A 179 28.75 -0.95 28.35
CA ASP A 179 29.51 -1.63 27.30
C ASP A 179 30.37 -0.64 26.48
N LEU A 180 29.85 0.57 26.26
CA LEU A 180 30.55 1.63 25.51
C LEU A 180 31.64 2.32 26.34
N TYR A 181 31.38 2.54 27.63
CA TYR A 181 32.25 3.30 28.55
C TYR A 181 32.55 2.50 29.82
N PRO A 182 33.24 1.35 29.77
CA PRO A 182 33.34 0.41 30.88
C PRO A 182 34.08 0.97 32.11
N THR A 183 34.91 1.99 31.93
CA THR A 183 35.74 2.55 33.01
C THR A 183 35.39 4.00 33.34
N ASP A 184 34.42 4.61 32.69
CA ASP A 184 34.04 6.00 32.85
C ASP A 184 32.55 6.17 33.20
N PRO A 185 32.19 6.14 34.49
CA PRO A 185 30.82 6.32 34.95
C PRO A 185 30.22 7.67 34.56
N ALA A 186 31.04 8.75 34.48
CA ALA A 186 30.54 10.06 34.11
C ALA A 186 30.13 10.10 32.63
N ALA A 187 30.90 9.45 31.75
CA ALA A 187 30.54 9.29 30.35
C ALA A 187 29.30 8.44 30.17
N GLN A 188 29.11 7.37 30.99
CA GLN A 188 27.90 6.56 30.99
C GLN A 188 26.66 7.40 31.33
N ASP A 189 26.74 8.18 32.41
CA ASP A 189 25.61 9.03 32.82
C ASP A 189 25.26 10.09 31.78
N ALA A 190 26.27 10.74 31.21
CA ALA A 190 26.09 11.73 30.15
C ALA A 190 25.43 11.11 28.90
N TRP A 191 25.88 9.92 28.50
CA TRP A 191 25.36 9.23 27.34
C TRP A 191 23.88 8.80 27.54
N VAL A 192 23.53 8.32 28.74
CA VAL A 192 22.15 7.98 29.11
C VAL A 192 21.27 9.25 29.14
N ALA A 193 21.74 10.31 29.78
CA ALA A 193 20.97 11.57 29.91
C ALA A 193 20.63 12.21 28.56
N GLU A 194 21.50 12.05 27.56
CA GLU A 194 21.25 12.55 26.20
C GLU A 194 20.12 11.79 25.48
N ARG A 195 19.94 10.50 25.80
CA ARG A 195 19.04 9.59 25.06
C ARG A 195 17.76 9.26 25.79
N LEU A 196 17.73 9.51 27.11
CA LEU A 196 16.58 9.18 27.94
C LEU A 196 15.43 10.15 27.66
N PRO A 197 14.25 9.68 27.25
CA PRO A 197 13.07 10.52 27.13
C PRO A 197 12.64 11.08 28.47
N THR A 198 12.57 12.40 28.58
CA THR A 198 12.24 13.13 29.80
C THR A 198 11.12 14.16 29.58
N GLY A 199 10.55 14.67 30.66
CA GLY A 199 9.50 15.69 30.58
C GLY A 199 8.27 15.24 29.78
N ASN A 200 7.95 15.93 28.70
CA ASN A 200 6.78 15.65 27.88
C ASN A 200 6.89 14.34 27.05
N SER A 201 8.11 13.84 26.87
CA SER A 201 8.35 12.58 26.15
C SER A 201 8.51 11.38 27.09
N ALA A 202 8.53 11.57 28.39
CA ALA A 202 8.54 10.47 29.35
C ALA A 202 7.20 9.71 29.34
N TRP A 203 7.27 8.40 29.63
CA TRP A 203 6.06 7.58 29.74
C TRP A 203 6.14 6.63 30.92
N THR A 204 4.97 6.28 31.45
CA THR A 204 4.78 5.21 32.43
C THR A 204 3.39 4.64 32.25
N TRP A 205 3.29 3.39 31.83
CA TRP A 205 2.00 2.72 31.68
C TRP A 205 1.38 2.40 33.04
N SER A 206 0.09 2.69 33.17
CA SER A 206 -0.68 2.40 34.38
C SER A 206 -1.11 0.94 34.47
N ASP A 207 -1.20 0.24 33.33
CA ASP A 207 -1.66 -1.16 33.23
C ASP A 207 -0.98 -1.86 32.05
N PRO A 208 -0.44 -3.08 32.24
CA PRO A 208 0.13 -3.90 31.17
C PRO A 208 -0.85 -4.21 30.03
N ASN A 209 -2.14 -4.37 30.32
CA ASN A 209 -3.16 -4.62 29.29
C ASN A 209 -3.37 -3.40 28.38
N LEU A 210 -3.29 -2.18 28.92
CA LEU A 210 -3.37 -0.95 28.13
C LEU A 210 -2.14 -0.82 27.20
N ARG A 211 -0.95 -1.18 27.71
CA ARG A 211 0.27 -1.27 26.88
C ARG A 211 0.13 -2.30 25.77
N GLN A 212 -0.46 -3.46 26.07
CA GLN A 212 -0.70 -4.49 25.06
C GLN A 212 -1.69 -3.99 23.98
N SER A 213 -2.80 -3.35 24.38
CA SER A 213 -3.77 -2.76 23.45
C SER A 213 -3.11 -1.71 22.53
N TYR A 214 -2.23 -0.88 23.07
CA TYR A 214 -1.42 0.06 22.31
C TYR A 214 -0.55 -0.65 21.27
N ARG A 215 0.18 -1.68 21.66
CA ARG A 215 1.02 -2.48 20.75
C ARG A 215 0.22 -3.08 19.61
N ASP A 216 -0.95 -3.65 19.92
CA ASP A 216 -1.83 -4.24 18.92
C ASP A 216 -2.34 -3.17 17.93
N THR A 217 -2.71 -1.99 18.43
CA THR A 217 -3.17 -0.88 17.58
C THR A 217 -2.04 -0.36 16.70
N ARG A 218 -0.82 -0.21 17.25
CA ARG A 218 0.35 0.20 16.50
C ARG A 218 0.70 -0.83 15.41
N GLU A 219 0.65 -2.12 15.74
CA GLU A 219 0.91 -3.18 14.77
C GLU A 219 -0.13 -3.18 13.63
N ARG A 220 -1.42 -2.96 13.95
CA ARG A 220 -2.47 -2.81 12.93
C ARG A 220 -2.23 -1.59 12.04
N SER A 221 -1.72 -0.48 12.60
CA SER A 221 -1.31 0.70 11.83
C SER A 221 -0.17 0.35 10.85
N ASN A 222 0.88 -0.29 11.34
CA ASN A 222 2.04 -0.68 10.53
C ASN A 222 1.63 -1.65 9.40
N ARG A 223 0.81 -2.67 9.72
CA ARG A 223 0.27 -3.58 8.71
C ARG A 223 -0.54 -2.85 7.63
N ALA A 224 -1.29 -1.80 8.00
CA ALA A 224 -2.02 -1.00 7.02
C ALA A 224 -1.06 -0.25 6.09
N PHE A 225 -0.02 0.38 6.62
CA PHE A 225 0.99 1.05 5.79
C PHE A 225 1.76 0.07 4.91
N ASP A 226 2.06 -1.13 5.39
CA ASP A 226 2.70 -2.16 4.57
C ASP A 226 1.80 -2.61 3.41
N ARG A 227 0.50 -2.79 3.65
CA ARG A 227 -0.48 -3.03 2.58
C ARG A 227 -0.52 -1.89 1.56
N ALA A 228 -0.46 -0.63 2.01
CA ALA A 228 -0.36 0.51 1.11
C ALA A 228 0.94 0.47 0.27
N LYS A 229 2.08 0.12 0.86
CA LYS A 229 3.35 -0.04 0.12
C LYS A 229 3.27 -1.09 -0.98
N TYR A 230 2.57 -2.21 -0.76
CA TYR A 230 2.39 -3.24 -1.79
C TYR A 230 1.60 -2.74 -3.01
N SER A 231 0.75 -1.71 -2.84
CA SER A 231 0.06 -1.08 -3.98
C SER A 231 1.04 -0.44 -4.97
N PHE A 232 2.16 0.12 -4.51
CA PHE A 232 3.19 0.64 -5.41
C PHE A 232 3.84 -0.47 -6.25
N ALA A 233 4.14 -1.61 -5.63
CA ALA A 233 4.66 -2.76 -6.38
C ALA A 233 3.64 -3.24 -7.42
N ALA A 234 2.36 -3.31 -7.06
CA ALA A 234 1.28 -3.67 -7.97
C ALA A 234 1.14 -2.65 -9.11
N ALA A 235 1.26 -1.35 -8.84
CA ALA A 235 1.21 -0.30 -9.86
C ALA A 235 2.38 -0.42 -10.86
N ILE A 236 3.58 -0.71 -10.37
CA ILE A 236 4.77 -0.94 -11.23
C ILE A 236 4.54 -2.16 -12.13
N LEU A 237 4.05 -3.27 -11.54
CA LEU A 237 3.74 -4.48 -12.31
C LEU A 237 2.67 -4.22 -13.37
N ASN A 238 1.60 -3.49 -13.03
CA ASN A 238 0.55 -3.12 -13.99
C ASN A 238 1.13 -2.34 -15.18
N ARG A 239 2.07 -1.42 -14.96
CA ARG A 239 2.77 -0.68 -16.01
C ARG A 239 3.62 -1.60 -16.90
N ILE A 240 4.37 -2.49 -16.28
CA ILE A 240 5.22 -3.45 -17.04
C ILE A 240 4.35 -4.32 -17.93
N VAL A 241 3.26 -4.88 -17.39
CA VAL A 241 2.34 -5.73 -18.15
C VAL A 241 1.68 -4.96 -19.30
N SER A 242 1.22 -3.72 -19.06
CA SER A 242 0.63 -2.87 -20.10
C SER A 242 1.64 -2.55 -21.21
N VAL A 243 2.89 -2.21 -20.88
CA VAL A 243 3.95 -1.97 -21.87
C VAL A 243 4.21 -3.21 -22.74
N ILE A 244 4.26 -4.39 -22.12
CA ILE A 244 4.44 -5.66 -22.84
C ILE A 244 3.23 -5.93 -23.76
N ASP A 245 2.02 -5.77 -23.26
CA ASP A 245 0.79 -5.98 -24.03
C ASP A 245 0.70 -5.01 -25.22
N THR A 246 0.94 -3.72 -24.99
CA THR A 246 1.01 -2.70 -26.05
C THR A 246 2.05 -3.08 -27.13
N GLN A 247 3.22 -3.59 -26.71
CA GLN A 247 4.25 -4.01 -27.67
C GLN A 247 3.79 -5.21 -28.52
N MET A 248 3.14 -6.19 -27.89
CA MET A 248 2.60 -7.35 -28.59
C MET A 248 1.50 -6.94 -29.57
N LEU A 249 0.59 -6.08 -29.14
CA LEU A 249 -0.50 -5.57 -29.94
C LEU A 249 0.02 -4.79 -31.15
N HIS A 250 0.98 -3.86 -30.94
CA HIS A 250 1.58 -3.10 -32.02
C HIS A 250 2.27 -4.02 -33.05
N ARG A 251 2.99 -5.05 -32.60
CA ARG A 251 3.63 -6.03 -33.49
C ARG A 251 2.59 -6.80 -34.31
N LYS A 252 1.48 -7.21 -33.69
CA LYS A 252 0.37 -7.90 -34.37
C LYS A 252 -0.21 -7.00 -35.47
N MET A 253 -0.59 -5.78 -35.14
CA MET A 253 -1.15 -4.82 -36.11
C MET A 253 -0.18 -4.50 -37.25
N SER A 254 1.12 -4.36 -36.96
CA SER A 254 2.13 -4.12 -37.99
C SER A 254 2.27 -5.30 -38.96
N ARG A 255 2.19 -6.54 -38.50
CA ARG A 255 2.21 -7.75 -39.35
C ARG A 255 0.96 -7.85 -40.23
N GLU A 256 -0.21 -7.61 -39.64
CA GLU A 256 -1.47 -7.59 -40.37
C GLU A 256 -1.45 -6.51 -41.48
N ALA A 257 -0.90 -5.33 -41.18
CA ALA A 257 -0.74 -4.24 -42.17
C ALA A 257 0.23 -4.59 -43.30
N LEU A 258 1.21 -5.47 -43.06
CA LEU A 258 2.18 -5.95 -44.05
C LEU A 258 1.69 -7.20 -44.82
N GLY A 259 0.48 -7.70 -44.53
CA GLY A 259 -0.07 -8.89 -45.19
C GLY A 259 0.57 -10.23 -44.77
N GLU A 260 1.37 -10.22 -43.69
CA GLU A 260 1.92 -11.46 -43.12
C GLU A 260 0.83 -12.23 -42.35
N SER A 261 0.25 -13.27 -42.96
CA SER A 261 -0.72 -14.14 -42.31
C SER A 261 -0.08 -14.93 -41.16
N GLU A 262 -0.80 -14.99 -40.05
CA GLU A 262 -0.37 -15.66 -38.81
C GLU A 262 -0.05 -17.14 -39.02
N GLY A 263 1.25 -17.49 -38.91
CA GLY A 263 1.71 -18.87 -38.76
C GLY A 263 2.29 -19.20 -37.38
N ARG A 264 2.38 -18.22 -36.47
CA ARG A 264 3.05 -18.43 -35.17
C ARG A 264 2.34 -17.73 -34.03
N SER A 265 1.55 -18.44 -33.26
CA SER A 265 0.93 -17.92 -32.02
C SER A 265 1.70 -18.41 -30.79
N LEU A 266 2.18 -17.45 -29.96
CA LEU A 266 2.58 -17.72 -28.58
C LEU A 266 1.35 -17.62 -27.70
N ARG A 267 0.98 -18.73 -27.04
CA ARG A 267 -0.11 -18.74 -26.05
C ARG A 267 0.50 -18.83 -24.65
N LEU A 268 0.23 -17.86 -23.84
CA LEU A 268 0.48 -17.90 -22.40
C LEU A 268 -0.82 -18.38 -21.73
N SER A 269 -0.78 -19.54 -21.10
CA SER A 269 -1.90 -20.09 -20.35
C SER A 269 -1.52 -20.20 -18.87
N ALA A 270 -2.37 -19.69 -18.00
CA ALA A 270 -2.25 -19.92 -16.57
C ALA A 270 -3.15 -21.09 -16.19
N LEU A 271 -2.57 -22.15 -15.64
CA LEU A 271 -3.28 -23.29 -15.08
C LEU A 271 -3.21 -23.19 -13.55
N ALA A 272 -4.37 -23.00 -12.92
CA ALA A 272 -4.48 -23.11 -11.47
C ALA A 272 -4.77 -24.57 -11.11
N SER A 273 -3.92 -25.15 -10.27
CA SER A 273 -4.15 -26.47 -9.70
C SER A 273 -5.06 -26.36 -8.46
N PRO A 274 -5.93 -27.34 -8.19
CA PRO A 274 -6.75 -27.38 -6.98
C PRO A 274 -5.95 -27.34 -5.67
N ASN A 275 -4.64 -27.62 -5.74
CA ASN A 275 -3.72 -27.63 -4.60
C ASN A 275 -3.03 -26.28 -4.35
N GLY A 276 -3.51 -25.17 -4.93
CA GLY A 276 -2.97 -23.84 -4.72
C GLY A 276 -1.68 -23.50 -5.46
N SER A 277 -1.14 -24.44 -6.27
CA SER A 277 0.00 -24.16 -7.14
C SER A 277 -0.49 -23.66 -8.52
N GLY A 278 0.02 -22.52 -8.98
CA GLY A 278 -0.21 -22.00 -10.31
C GLY A 278 0.95 -22.34 -11.25
N GLN A 279 0.66 -22.82 -12.45
CA GLN A 279 1.65 -23.00 -13.50
C GLN A 279 1.38 -22.02 -14.65
N LEU A 280 2.44 -21.32 -15.09
CA LEU A 280 2.43 -20.53 -16.31
C LEU A 280 2.97 -21.42 -17.44
N VAL A 281 2.11 -21.72 -18.41
CA VAL A 281 2.50 -22.51 -19.59
C VAL A 281 2.62 -21.58 -20.79
N LEU A 282 3.82 -21.45 -21.32
CA LEU A 282 4.09 -20.78 -22.58
C LEU A 282 4.11 -21.82 -23.70
N SER A 283 3.08 -21.83 -24.55
CA SER A 283 3.04 -22.72 -25.72
C SER A 283 3.30 -21.93 -27.00
N ARG A 284 4.14 -22.45 -27.85
CA ARG A 284 4.44 -21.94 -29.20
C ARG A 284 4.02 -22.98 -30.22
N THR A 285 3.13 -22.57 -31.12
CA THR A 285 2.83 -23.37 -32.30
C THR A 285 3.82 -22.96 -33.42
N PHE A 286 4.54 -23.93 -33.99
CA PHE A 286 5.48 -23.70 -35.08
C PHE A 286 4.78 -23.89 -36.43
#